data_38a8c644a808154313db3e439009dc56
#
_entry.id   38a8c644a808154313db3e439009dc56
#
_cell.length_a   1.000
_cell.length_b   1.000
_cell.length_c   1.000
_cell.angle_alpha   90.00
_cell.angle_beta   90.00
_cell.angle_gamma   90.00
#
_symmetry.space_group_name_H-M   'P 1'
#
loop_
_entity.id
_entity.type
_entity.pdbx_description
1 polymer ?
#
loop_
_entity_poly.entity_id
_entity_poly.type
_entity_poly.pdbx_seq_one_letter_code
_entity_poly.pdbx_strand_id
1 'polypeptide(L)'
;MAAADQAGEVIGVELNRAAVRDAISSAKANGVKNIRFMAGDAGEFLEDMAARGERADVVFMDPPRAGSTEKFMDSVAKMGAGRVVYVSCNPETLARDLKYLKKKGFVAEGAWVVDMFPWTESIETVCLLKSNK
;
A
#
# COMPACT_ATOMS: atom_id res chain seq x y z
N MET A 1 -5.64 1.45 -10.37
CA MET A 1 -6.06 0.95 -11.70
C MET A 1 -4.88 0.58 -12.58
N ALA A 2 -3.81 1.35 -12.65
CA ALA A 2 -2.64 1.00 -13.47
C ALA A 2 -2.03 -0.39 -13.19
N ALA A 3 -2.10 -0.88 -11.95
CA ALA A 3 -1.64 -2.21 -11.60
C ALA A 3 -2.53 -3.35 -12.15
N ALA A 4 -3.77 -3.07 -12.52
CA ALA A 4 -4.73 -4.10 -12.93
C ALA A 4 -4.34 -4.80 -14.24
N ASP A 5 -3.65 -4.10 -15.14
CA ASP A 5 -3.20 -4.66 -16.42
C ASP A 5 -2.13 -5.75 -16.25
N GLN A 6 -1.45 -5.79 -15.11
CA GLN A 6 -0.35 -6.71 -14.80
C GLN A 6 -0.66 -7.66 -13.64
N ALA A 7 -1.86 -7.59 -13.09
CA ALA A 7 -2.29 -8.39 -11.96
C ALA A 7 -3.45 -9.32 -12.33
N GLY A 8 -3.51 -10.49 -11.72
CA GLY A 8 -4.68 -11.36 -11.81
C GLY A 8 -5.89 -10.75 -11.11
N GLU A 9 -5.67 -10.20 -9.92
CA GLU A 9 -6.68 -9.48 -9.14
C GLU A 9 -6.03 -8.32 -8.38
N VAL A 10 -6.77 -7.23 -8.23
CA VAL A 10 -6.39 -6.10 -7.38
C VAL A 10 -7.50 -5.85 -6.35
N ILE A 11 -7.11 -5.64 -5.10
CA ILE A 11 -8.04 -5.26 -4.03
C ILE A 11 -7.63 -3.88 -3.52
N GLY A 12 -8.54 -2.92 -3.60
CA GLY A 12 -8.40 -1.59 -3.02
C GLY A 12 -9.23 -1.49 -1.74
N VAL A 13 -8.62 -1.01 -0.66
CA VAL A 13 -9.30 -0.80 0.61
C VAL A 13 -9.21 0.67 0.98
N GLU A 14 -10.33 1.28 1.29
CA GLU A 14 -10.42 2.72 1.59
C GLU A 14 -11.50 2.93 2.67
N LEU A 15 -11.17 3.75 3.65
CA LEU A 15 -12.08 4.06 4.76
C LEU A 15 -13.26 4.93 4.31
N ASN A 16 -13.01 5.84 3.38
CA ASN A 16 -14.02 6.76 2.88
C ASN A 16 -14.94 6.08 1.85
N ARG A 17 -16.18 5.81 2.27
CA ARG A 17 -17.20 5.18 1.42
C ARG A 17 -17.52 5.94 0.14
N ALA A 18 -17.40 7.27 0.14
CA ALA A 18 -17.60 8.07 -1.07
C ALA A 18 -16.48 7.81 -2.07
N ALA A 19 -15.21 7.82 -1.62
CA ALA A 19 -14.06 7.49 -2.44
C ALA A 19 -14.14 6.07 -3.01
N VAL A 20 -14.65 5.11 -2.24
CA VAL A 20 -14.89 3.73 -2.73
C VAL A 20 -15.91 3.73 -3.89
N ARG A 21 -17.03 4.45 -3.75
CA ARG A 21 -18.02 4.55 -4.84
C ARG A 21 -17.44 5.17 -6.10
N ASP A 22 -16.65 6.22 -5.94
CA ASP A 22 -16.00 6.91 -7.06
C ASP A 22 -14.97 6.00 -7.74
N ALA A 23 -14.20 5.24 -6.95
CA ALA A 23 -13.24 4.25 -7.46
C ALA A 23 -13.93 3.13 -8.26
N ILE A 24 -15.06 2.60 -7.76
CA ILE A 24 -15.86 1.60 -8.47
C ILE A 24 -16.39 2.17 -9.79
N SER A 25 -16.94 3.38 -9.77
CA SER A 25 -17.43 4.05 -10.97
C SER A 25 -16.33 4.29 -11.98
N SER A 26 -15.17 4.72 -11.53
CA SER A 26 -13.99 4.95 -12.36
C SER A 26 -13.46 3.65 -12.98
N ALA A 27 -13.38 2.57 -12.21
CA ALA A 27 -12.98 1.26 -12.74
C ALA A 27 -13.93 0.78 -13.83
N LYS A 28 -15.24 0.90 -13.61
CA LYS A 28 -16.27 0.55 -14.59
C LYS A 28 -16.15 1.39 -15.86
N ALA A 29 -15.98 2.71 -15.72
CA ALA A 29 -15.84 3.61 -16.87
C ALA A 29 -14.60 3.31 -17.73
N ASN A 30 -13.52 2.80 -17.09
CA ASN A 30 -12.29 2.41 -17.77
C ASN A 30 -12.25 0.93 -18.16
N GLY A 31 -13.34 0.18 -18.01
CA GLY A 31 -13.42 -1.22 -18.40
C GLY A 31 -12.55 -2.18 -17.58
N VAL A 32 -12.06 -1.75 -16.41
CA VAL A 32 -11.23 -2.59 -15.53
C VAL A 32 -12.12 -3.54 -14.74
N LYS A 33 -11.93 -4.86 -14.94
CA LYS A 33 -12.81 -5.91 -14.41
C LYS A 33 -12.20 -6.70 -13.27
N ASN A 34 -10.89 -6.70 -13.12
CA ASN A 34 -10.14 -7.50 -12.15
C ASN A 34 -9.73 -6.69 -10.90
N ILE A 35 -10.50 -5.66 -10.59
CA ILE A 35 -10.30 -4.86 -9.38
C ILE A 35 -11.57 -4.87 -8.53
N ARG A 36 -11.40 -5.05 -7.22
CA ARG A 36 -12.46 -4.91 -6.22
C ARG A 36 -12.11 -3.81 -5.24
N PHE A 37 -13.10 -3.04 -4.83
CA PHE A 37 -12.93 -2.01 -3.81
C PHE A 37 -13.79 -2.34 -2.60
N MET A 38 -13.20 -2.16 -1.42
CA MET A 38 -13.84 -2.41 -0.14
C MET A 38 -13.77 -1.17 0.75
N ALA A 39 -14.91 -0.85 1.37
CA ALA A 39 -14.98 0.23 2.35
C ALA A 39 -14.65 -0.34 3.74
N GLY A 40 -13.60 0.17 4.37
CA GLY A 40 -13.20 -0.27 5.70
C GLY A 40 -11.80 0.17 6.07
N ASP A 41 -11.39 -0.17 7.29
CA ASP A 41 -10.02 0.02 7.75
C ASP A 41 -9.09 -0.97 7.04
N ALA A 42 -8.06 -0.44 6.38
CA ALA A 42 -7.11 -1.27 5.64
C ALA A 42 -6.29 -2.19 6.55
N GLY A 43 -6.03 -1.76 7.78
CA GLY A 43 -5.30 -2.56 8.76
C GLY A 43 -6.11 -3.77 9.21
N GLU A 44 -7.38 -3.57 9.56
CA GLU A 44 -8.30 -4.65 9.94
C GLU A 44 -8.51 -5.63 8.78
N PHE A 45 -8.73 -5.10 7.58
CA PHE A 45 -8.91 -5.91 6.38
C PHE A 45 -7.68 -6.80 6.10
N LEU A 46 -6.49 -6.22 6.15
CA LEU A 46 -5.25 -6.94 5.89
C LEU A 46 -4.96 -7.99 6.97
N GLU A 47 -5.31 -7.68 8.22
CA GLU A 47 -5.19 -8.62 9.33
C GLU A 47 -6.11 -9.84 9.16
N ASP A 48 -7.35 -9.61 8.76
CA ASP A 48 -8.31 -10.67 8.46
C ASP A 48 -7.84 -11.56 7.30
N MET A 49 -7.33 -10.97 6.23
CA MET A 49 -6.77 -11.73 5.11
C MET A 49 -5.58 -12.58 5.57
N ALA A 50 -4.67 -12.01 6.33
CA ALA A 50 -3.51 -12.73 6.86
C ALA A 50 -3.92 -13.87 7.82
N ALA A 51 -4.95 -13.66 8.64
CA ALA A 51 -5.49 -14.67 9.53
C ALA A 51 -6.14 -15.85 8.77
N ARG A 52 -6.72 -15.57 7.61
CA ARG A 52 -7.29 -16.62 6.72
C ARG A 52 -6.22 -17.32 5.85
N GLY A 53 -4.95 -16.93 6.00
CA GLY A 53 -3.86 -17.50 5.20
C GLY A 53 -3.84 -17.03 3.75
N GLU A 54 -4.55 -15.96 3.43
CA GLU A 54 -4.51 -15.33 2.11
C GLU A 54 -3.14 -14.69 1.86
N ARG A 55 -2.75 -14.60 0.61
CA ARG A 55 -1.45 -14.06 0.19
C ARG A 55 -1.63 -12.91 -0.78
N ALA A 56 -0.66 -12.01 -0.78
CA ALA A 56 -0.54 -10.96 -1.78
C ALA A 56 0.87 -10.98 -2.36
N ASP A 57 1.00 -10.85 -3.68
CA ASP A 57 2.31 -10.76 -4.32
C ASP A 57 2.92 -9.38 -4.12
N VAL A 58 2.08 -8.35 -4.18
CA VAL A 58 2.48 -6.95 -4.02
C VAL A 58 1.47 -6.22 -3.13
N VAL A 59 1.98 -5.42 -2.21
CA VAL A 59 1.17 -4.51 -1.40
C VAL A 59 1.59 -3.08 -1.69
N PHE A 60 0.62 -2.24 -2.10
CA PHE A 60 0.76 -0.80 -2.18
C PHE A 60 0.22 -0.19 -0.89
N MET A 61 1.00 0.65 -0.24
CA MET A 61 0.59 1.36 0.97
C MET A 61 0.90 2.85 0.87
N ASP A 62 -0.09 3.64 1.25
CA ASP A 62 -0.02 5.10 1.28
C ASP A 62 -0.61 5.59 2.62
N PRO A 63 0.13 5.44 3.73
CA PRO A 63 -0.35 5.81 5.04
C PRO A 63 -0.40 7.33 5.23
N PRO A 64 -1.14 7.82 6.23
CA PRO A 64 -1.16 9.23 6.57
C PRO A 64 0.22 9.72 7.06
N ARG A 65 0.37 11.03 7.31
CA ARG A 65 1.63 11.64 7.79
C ARG A 65 2.22 10.99 9.04
N ALA A 66 1.39 10.38 9.88
CA ALA A 66 1.83 9.63 11.06
C ALA A 66 2.55 8.31 10.71
N GLY A 67 2.56 7.92 9.45
CA GLY A 67 3.10 6.65 8.98
C GLY A 67 2.16 5.47 9.23
N SER A 68 2.67 4.27 9.02
CA SER A 68 1.94 3.03 9.24
C SER A 68 2.04 2.54 10.68
N THR A 69 1.16 1.62 11.04
CA THR A 69 1.22 0.93 12.33
C THR A 69 2.05 -0.35 12.24
N GLU A 70 2.67 -0.74 13.35
CA GLU A 70 3.39 -2.02 13.43
C GLU A 70 2.50 -3.20 13.11
N LYS A 71 1.24 -3.16 13.59
CA LYS A 71 0.22 -4.17 13.34
C LYS A 71 -0.07 -4.34 11.84
N PHE A 72 -0.20 -3.24 11.10
CA PHE A 72 -0.38 -3.27 9.64
C PHE A 72 0.83 -3.89 8.95
N MET A 73 2.04 -3.45 9.30
CA MET A 73 3.28 -3.97 8.73
C MET A 73 3.53 -5.44 9.06
N ASP A 74 3.10 -5.90 10.23
CA ASP A 74 3.10 -7.32 10.59
C ASP A 74 2.18 -8.15 9.70
N SER A 75 0.98 -7.62 9.41
CA SER A 75 0.04 -8.27 8.49
C SER A 75 0.59 -8.36 7.07
N VAL A 76 1.23 -7.30 6.58
CA VAL A 76 1.94 -7.32 5.29
C VAL A 76 2.98 -8.43 5.23
N ALA A 77 3.77 -8.59 6.31
CA ALA A 77 4.78 -9.65 6.38
C ALA A 77 4.15 -11.06 6.44
N LYS A 78 3.06 -11.23 7.19
CA LYS A 78 2.33 -12.49 7.30
C LYS A 78 1.69 -12.93 5.99
N MET A 79 1.21 -11.98 5.18
CA MET A 79 0.67 -12.27 3.85
C MET A 79 1.72 -12.75 2.84
N GLY A 80 2.99 -12.72 3.20
CA GLY A 80 4.07 -13.19 2.35
C GLY A 80 4.27 -12.33 1.11
N ALA A 81 3.99 -11.04 1.19
CA ALA A 81 4.19 -10.12 0.09
C ALA A 81 5.64 -10.16 -0.41
N GLY A 82 5.82 -10.42 -1.70
CA GLY A 82 7.14 -10.41 -2.33
C GLY A 82 7.69 -9.00 -2.50
N ARG A 83 6.80 -8.04 -2.67
CA ARG A 83 7.12 -6.61 -2.84
C ARG A 83 6.14 -5.72 -2.07
N VAL A 84 6.69 -4.61 -1.58
CA VAL A 84 5.89 -3.53 -1.00
C VAL A 84 6.28 -2.23 -1.69
N VAL A 85 5.28 -1.50 -2.16
CA VAL A 85 5.44 -0.12 -2.65
C VAL A 85 4.89 0.80 -1.57
N TYR A 86 5.77 1.56 -0.95
CA TYR A 86 5.42 2.50 0.11
C TYR A 86 5.47 3.93 -0.44
N VAL A 87 4.33 4.61 -0.47
CA VAL A 87 4.23 6.04 -0.78
C VAL A 87 4.16 6.81 0.54
N SER A 88 4.98 7.82 0.70
CA SER A 88 5.06 8.60 1.95
C SER A 88 5.10 10.09 1.68
N CYS A 89 4.30 10.83 2.42
CA CYS A 89 4.34 12.29 2.48
C CYS A 89 5.19 12.83 3.66
N ASN A 90 5.82 11.94 4.45
CA ASN A 90 6.62 12.34 5.60
C ASN A 90 7.88 11.47 5.71
N PRO A 91 9.09 12.02 5.45
CA PRO A 91 10.33 11.25 5.46
C PRO A 91 10.72 10.70 6.84
N GLU A 92 10.34 11.35 7.93
CA GLU A 92 10.69 10.90 9.28
C GLU A 92 9.93 9.61 9.64
N THR A 93 8.61 9.59 9.41
CA THR A 93 7.80 8.40 9.66
C THR A 93 8.11 7.30 8.66
N LEU A 94 8.46 7.63 7.43
CA LEU A 94 8.96 6.66 6.44
C LEU A 94 10.23 5.97 6.96
N ALA A 95 11.21 6.71 7.45
CA ALA A 95 12.46 6.13 7.97
C ALA A 95 12.20 5.17 9.15
N ARG A 96 11.29 5.54 10.06
CA ARG A 96 10.84 4.68 11.15
C ARG A 96 10.23 3.37 10.64
N ASP A 97 9.30 3.48 9.71
CA ASP A 97 8.56 2.34 9.18
C ASP A 97 9.43 1.42 8.32
N LEU A 98 10.35 1.98 7.54
CA LEU A 98 11.35 1.19 6.79
C LEU A 98 12.26 0.40 7.72
N LYS A 99 12.66 0.98 8.86
CA LYS A 99 13.43 0.28 9.89
C LYS A 99 12.65 -0.89 10.48
N TYR A 100 11.34 -0.73 10.67
CA TYR A 100 10.47 -1.81 11.15
C TYR A 100 10.29 -2.90 10.09
N LEU A 101 9.96 -2.53 8.86
CA LEU A 101 9.82 -3.47 7.75
C LEU A 101 11.10 -4.26 7.48
N LYS A 102 12.28 -3.64 7.67
CA LYS A 102 13.56 -4.35 7.60
C LYS A 102 13.66 -5.49 8.63
N LYS A 103 13.19 -5.29 9.86
CA LYS A 103 13.14 -6.35 10.89
C LYS A 103 12.18 -7.49 10.49
N LYS A 104 11.19 -7.21 9.64
CA LYS A 104 10.24 -8.20 9.13
C LYS A 104 10.71 -8.89 7.84
N GLY A 105 11.92 -8.59 7.37
CA GLY A 105 12.55 -9.24 6.24
C GLY A 105 12.37 -8.52 4.91
N PHE A 106 12.02 -7.24 4.91
CA PHE A 106 11.98 -6.42 3.71
C PHE A 106 13.23 -5.55 3.58
N VAL A 107 13.71 -5.39 2.36
CA VAL A 107 14.85 -4.53 2.03
C VAL A 107 14.43 -3.52 0.98
N ALA A 108 14.78 -2.26 1.18
CA ALA A 108 14.55 -1.22 0.18
C ALA A 108 15.50 -1.44 -1.03
N GLU A 109 14.91 -1.57 -2.21
CA GLU A 109 15.66 -1.67 -3.48
C GLU A 109 15.84 -0.30 -4.14
N GLY A 110 14.95 0.64 -3.86
CA GLY A 110 15.00 1.98 -4.41
C GLY A 110 14.06 2.95 -3.70
N ALA A 111 14.38 4.21 -3.83
CA ALA A 111 13.55 5.30 -3.34
C ALA A 111 13.59 6.46 -4.35
N TRP A 112 12.45 7.04 -4.64
CA TRP A 112 12.29 8.16 -5.56
C TRP A 112 11.52 9.27 -4.86
N VAL A 113 12.03 10.48 -4.98
CA VAL A 113 11.36 11.68 -4.49
C VAL A 113 10.56 12.30 -5.63
N VAL A 114 9.31 12.63 -5.35
CA VAL A 114 8.40 13.25 -6.31
C VAL A 114 7.89 14.56 -5.73
N ASP A 115 8.18 15.67 -6.40
CA ASP A 115 7.64 16.97 -6.05
C ASP A 115 6.26 17.18 -6.70
N MET A 116 5.22 16.78 -5.98
CA MET A 116 3.83 16.95 -6.42
C MET A 116 3.23 18.30 -6.03
N PHE A 117 3.89 19.02 -5.14
CA PHE A 117 3.43 20.30 -4.60
C PHE A 117 4.55 21.35 -4.67
N PRO A 118 4.97 21.75 -5.89
CA PRO A 118 6.06 22.70 -6.08
C PRO A 118 5.80 24.00 -5.30
N TRP A 119 6.86 24.61 -4.79
CA TRP A 119 6.83 25.79 -3.92
C TRP A 119 6.28 25.55 -2.50
N THR A 120 6.13 24.32 -2.08
CA THR A 120 5.81 23.93 -0.69
C THR A 120 6.92 23.05 -0.11
N GLU A 121 6.89 22.82 1.20
CA GLU A 121 7.79 21.89 1.88
C GLU A 121 7.33 20.42 1.75
N SER A 122 6.23 20.18 1.04
CA SER A 122 5.64 18.85 0.90
C SER A 122 6.24 18.11 -0.28
N ILE A 123 6.87 16.99 -0.01
CA ILE A 123 7.39 16.06 -1.02
C ILE A 123 6.83 14.65 -0.77
N GLU A 124 6.62 13.91 -1.84
CA GLU A 124 6.26 12.50 -1.79
C GLU A 124 7.51 11.66 -2.03
N THR A 125 7.64 10.56 -1.30
CA THR A 125 8.70 9.59 -1.50
C THR A 125 8.09 8.23 -1.79
N VAL A 126 8.47 7.62 -2.90
CA VAL A 126 8.07 6.26 -3.26
C VAL A 126 9.23 5.32 -2.98
N CYS A 127 9.03 4.34 -2.10
CA CYS A 127 10.00 3.32 -1.81
C CYS A 127 9.53 1.96 -2.33
N LEU A 128 10.40 1.28 -3.06
CA LEU A 128 10.20 -0.11 -3.43
C LEU A 128 10.98 -1.00 -2.46
N LEU A 129 10.26 -1.90 -1.79
CA LEU A 129 10.85 -2.90 -0.92
C LEU A 129 10.63 -4.30 -1.49
N LYS A 130 11.58 -5.17 -1.26
CA LYS A 130 11.53 -6.58 -1.62
C LYS A 130 11.66 -7.44 -0.37
N SER A 131 10.91 -8.53 -0.34
CA SER A 131 11.06 -9.56 0.69
C SER A 131 12.35 -10.36 0.46
N ASN A 132 13.09 -10.61 1.53
CA ASN A 132 14.27 -11.49 1.54
C ASN A 132 13.92 -12.96 1.79
N LYS A 133 12.62 -13.27 1.84
CA LYS A 133 12.15 -14.64 2.08
C LYS A 133 11.92 -15.39 0.79
#